data_1b0a47802031914dfffbffc2ec1b2710
#
_entry.id   1b0a47802031914dfffbffc2ec1b2710
#
_cell.length_a   1.000
_cell.length_b   1.000
_cell.length_c   1.000
_cell.angle_alpha   90.00
_cell.angle_beta   90.00
_cell.angle_gamma   90.00
#
_symmetry.space_group_name_H-M   'P 1'
#
loop_
_entity.id
_entity.type
_entity.pdbx_description
1 polymer ?
#
loop_
_entity_poly.entity_id
_entity_poly.type
_entity_poly.pdbx_seq_one_letter_code
_entity_poly.pdbx_strand_id
1 'polypeptide(L)'
;MDHPLWKDRFAGTSEIARYCGPVPSGMVKKTVKNRVMLLGDAAGMAKPTTGGGLGPGFHQIQCVLSPLVEAIRANQLDEAKLKAITKQPWNAMKKEQDRARTLRNLLVSDCSDAVLDKHFVNFAHPDTLTLINAIGDIEKPVPLGMALLKQVPAFRPLALKAGVRLLLS
;
A
#
# COMPACT_ATOMS: atom_id res chain seq x y z
N MET A 1 -22.73 15.39 7.33
CA MET A 1 -23.88 14.66 6.74
C MET A 1 -24.76 15.57 5.85
N ASP A 2 -24.51 16.88 5.85
CA ASP A 2 -25.37 17.87 5.15
C ASP A 2 -24.98 18.14 3.70
N HIS A 3 -24.04 17.36 3.14
CA HIS A 3 -23.62 17.51 1.74
C HIS A 3 -24.79 17.17 0.80
N PRO A 4 -25.07 18.03 -0.21
CA PRO A 4 -26.27 17.87 -1.08
C PRO A 4 -26.46 16.48 -1.70
N LEU A 5 -25.37 15.79 -2.08
CA LEU A 5 -25.40 14.44 -2.65
C LEU A 5 -25.72 13.31 -1.64
N TRP A 6 -25.56 13.57 -0.35
CA TRP A 6 -25.62 12.51 0.67
C TRP A 6 -26.69 12.73 1.74
N LYS A 7 -27.21 13.96 1.89
CA LYS A 7 -28.16 14.31 2.94
C LYS A 7 -29.37 13.37 3.01
N ASP A 8 -29.94 12.99 1.86
CA ASP A 8 -31.12 12.14 1.81
C ASP A 8 -30.81 10.69 2.25
N ARG A 9 -29.58 10.20 1.98
CA ARG A 9 -29.13 8.89 2.44
C ARG A 9 -28.90 8.84 3.94
N PHE A 10 -28.60 9.98 4.56
CA PHE A 10 -28.38 10.09 5.99
C PHE A 10 -29.59 10.65 6.74
N ALA A 11 -30.70 10.89 6.04
CA ALA A 11 -31.95 11.34 6.68
C ALA A 11 -32.43 10.31 7.70
N GLY A 12 -32.71 10.75 8.92
CA GLY A 12 -33.13 9.88 10.01
C GLY A 12 -32.04 9.05 10.68
N THR A 13 -30.76 9.23 10.29
CA THR A 13 -29.64 8.60 11.00
C THR A 13 -29.12 9.50 12.12
N SER A 14 -28.49 8.90 13.13
CA SER A 14 -27.74 9.61 14.18
C SER A 14 -26.27 9.22 14.11
N GLU A 15 -25.38 10.19 14.38
CA GLU A 15 -23.97 9.92 14.51
C GLU A 15 -23.71 9.15 15.81
N ILE A 16 -23.15 7.93 15.69
CA ILE A 16 -22.81 7.09 16.85
C ILE A 16 -21.42 7.47 17.38
N ALA A 17 -20.47 7.67 16.49
CA ALA A 17 -19.10 8.06 16.81
C ALA A 17 -18.42 8.72 15.60
N ARG A 18 -17.44 9.56 15.89
CA ARG A 18 -16.59 10.17 14.86
C ARG A 18 -15.14 9.82 15.11
N TYR A 19 -14.45 9.37 14.07
CA TYR A 19 -13.03 9.10 14.10
C TYR A 19 -12.35 9.81 12.92
N CYS A 20 -11.20 10.41 13.19
CA CYS A 20 -10.28 10.94 12.18
C CYS A 20 -8.85 10.63 12.63
N GLY A 21 -8.08 10.01 11.77
CA GLY A 21 -6.70 9.64 12.09
C GLY A 21 -5.89 9.29 10.84
N PRO A 22 -4.56 9.22 10.96
CA PRO A 22 -3.70 8.85 9.85
C PRO A 22 -3.89 7.38 9.47
N VAL A 23 -3.75 7.08 8.16
CA VAL A 23 -3.67 5.70 7.65
C VAL A 23 -2.22 5.23 7.75
N PRO A 24 -1.92 4.18 8.53
CA PRO A 24 -0.55 3.71 8.73
C PRO A 24 -0.05 2.93 7.52
N SER A 25 0.73 3.57 6.66
CA SER A 25 1.26 3.00 5.40
C SER A 25 2.76 2.70 5.47
N GLY A 26 3.23 2.12 6.52
CA GLY A 26 4.63 1.73 6.69
C GLY A 26 4.78 0.77 7.85
N MET A 27 5.34 -0.41 7.59
CA MET A 27 5.45 -1.45 8.62
C MET A 27 6.22 -0.96 9.84
N VAL A 28 5.64 -1.19 11.01
CA VAL A 28 6.29 -0.89 12.29
C VAL A 28 7.51 -1.80 12.50
N LYS A 29 8.52 -1.30 13.23
CA LYS A 29 9.79 -2.04 13.44
C LYS A 29 9.61 -3.38 14.17
N LYS A 30 8.64 -3.46 15.08
CA LYS A 30 8.33 -4.68 15.86
C LYS A 30 6.89 -5.08 15.64
N THR A 31 6.67 -6.02 14.73
CA THR A 31 5.35 -6.59 14.42
C THR A 31 5.02 -7.83 15.24
N VAL A 32 6.01 -8.39 15.93
CA VAL A 32 5.88 -9.65 16.67
C VAL A 32 6.52 -9.51 18.05
N LYS A 33 5.88 -10.10 19.05
CA LYS A 33 6.37 -10.29 20.41
C LYS A 33 5.84 -11.62 20.95
N ASN A 34 6.30 -12.04 22.14
CA ASN A 34 5.78 -13.25 22.77
C ASN A 34 4.25 -13.25 22.83
N ARG A 35 3.60 -14.22 22.18
CA ARG A 35 2.15 -14.40 22.06
C ARG A 35 1.40 -13.24 21.37
N VAL A 36 2.10 -12.34 20.68
CA VAL A 36 1.50 -11.18 19.99
C VAL A 36 2.05 -11.11 18.56
N MET A 37 1.15 -10.97 17.58
CA MET A 37 1.47 -10.71 16.18
C MET A 37 0.55 -9.60 15.67
N LEU A 38 1.12 -8.54 15.13
CA LEU A 38 0.38 -7.43 14.52
C LEU A 38 0.10 -7.73 13.05
N LEU A 39 -1.10 -7.38 12.61
CA LEU A 39 -1.62 -7.55 11.25
C LEU A 39 -2.31 -6.28 10.76
N GLY A 40 -2.44 -6.11 9.47
CA GLY A 40 -3.17 -5.00 8.86
C GLY A 40 -2.65 -3.64 9.30
N ASP A 41 -3.54 -2.72 9.59
CA ASP A 41 -3.20 -1.34 9.98
C ASP A 41 -2.40 -1.28 11.28
N ALA A 42 -2.64 -2.18 12.25
CA ALA A 42 -1.85 -2.26 13.47
C ALA A 42 -0.35 -2.55 13.20
N ALA A 43 -0.04 -3.23 12.11
CA ALA A 43 1.32 -3.48 11.65
C ALA A 43 1.83 -2.43 10.62
N GLY A 44 1.00 -1.46 10.25
CA GLY A 44 1.31 -0.48 9.22
C GLY A 44 1.30 -1.05 7.79
N MET A 45 0.40 -2.00 7.51
CA MET A 45 0.37 -2.74 6.24
C MET A 45 -0.50 -2.09 5.15
N ALA A 46 -1.06 -0.91 5.37
CA ALA A 46 -1.80 -0.20 4.33
C ALA A 46 -0.90 0.18 3.15
N LYS A 47 -1.47 0.19 1.95
CA LYS A 47 -0.75 0.56 0.72
C LYS A 47 -0.36 2.04 0.73
N PRO A 48 0.90 2.39 0.48
CA PRO A 48 1.33 3.79 0.48
C PRO A 48 0.71 4.64 -0.63
N THR A 49 0.20 4.02 -1.69
CA THR A 49 -0.38 4.70 -2.86
C THR A 49 -1.84 5.05 -2.67
N THR A 50 -2.63 4.14 -2.10
CA THR A 50 -4.11 4.27 -2.04
C THR A 50 -4.66 4.32 -0.62
N GLY A 51 -3.84 4.03 0.40
CA GLY A 51 -4.31 3.89 1.79
C GLY A 51 -5.10 2.59 2.04
N GLY A 52 -5.33 1.76 1.02
CA GLY A 52 -6.10 0.53 1.15
C GLY A 52 -5.37 -0.52 2.00
N GLY A 53 -6.02 -1.05 3.04
CA GLY A 53 -5.46 -2.03 3.98
C GLY A 53 -6.08 -3.43 3.87
N LEU A 54 -7.30 -3.57 3.33
CA LEU A 54 -8.01 -4.86 3.32
C LEU A 54 -7.29 -5.92 2.47
N GLY A 55 -6.95 -5.61 1.21
CA GLY A 55 -6.26 -6.55 0.34
C GLY A 55 -4.92 -7.03 0.92
N PRO A 56 -4.01 -6.10 1.29
CA PRO A 56 -2.78 -6.47 1.98
C PRO A 56 -3.00 -7.28 3.26
N GLY A 57 -3.97 -6.90 4.09
CA GLY A 57 -4.30 -7.60 5.33
C GLY A 57 -4.74 -9.05 5.09
N PHE A 58 -5.69 -9.28 4.18
CA PHE A 58 -6.13 -10.63 3.82
C PHE A 58 -5.01 -11.47 3.21
N HIS A 59 -4.19 -10.89 2.34
CA HIS A 59 -3.05 -11.60 1.79
C HIS A 59 -2.07 -12.05 2.89
N GLN A 60 -1.77 -11.18 3.87
CA GLN A 60 -0.89 -11.54 4.98
C GLN A 60 -1.49 -12.64 5.86
N ILE A 61 -2.80 -12.61 6.13
CA ILE A 61 -3.48 -13.69 6.85
C ILE A 61 -3.33 -15.00 6.10
N GLN A 62 -3.59 -15.03 4.80
CA GLN A 62 -3.42 -16.23 3.99
C GLN A 62 -2.00 -16.82 4.07
N CYS A 63 -0.98 -15.96 4.04
CA CYS A 63 0.42 -16.40 4.12
C CYS A 63 0.79 -17.04 5.46
N VAL A 64 0.18 -16.61 6.56
CA VAL A 64 0.56 -17.07 7.91
C VAL A 64 -0.43 -18.03 8.55
N LEU A 65 -1.62 -18.20 7.99
CA LEU A 65 -2.73 -18.92 8.63
C LEU A 65 -2.35 -20.36 9.04
N SER A 66 -1.89 -21.17 8.10
CA SER A 66 -1.57 -22.57 8.38
C SER A 66 -0.47 -22.73 9.43
N PRO A 67 0.72 -22.12 9.27
CA PRO A 67 1.77 -22.26 10.26
C PRO A 67 1.41 -21.62 11.62
N LEU A 68 0.54 -20.61 11.64
CA LEU A 68 0.06 -20.01 12.87
C LEU A 68 -0.90 -20.96 13.61
N VAL A 69 -1.83 -21.61 12.91
CA VAL A 69 -2.75 -22.60 13.50
C VAL A 69 -1.97 -23.77 14.09
N GLU A 70 -0.95 -24.27 13.39
CA GLU A 70 -0.05 -25.31 13.92
C GLU A 70 0.68 -24.86 15.19
N ALA A 71 1.22 -23.64 15.20
CA ALA A 71 1.90 -23.08 16.36
C ALA A 71 0.94 -22.90 17.56
N ILE A 72 -0.31 -22.50 17.33
CA ILE A 72 -1.35 -22.40 18.36
C ILE A 72 -1.63 -23.78 18.96
N ARG A 73 -1.86 -24.81 18.11
CA ARG A 73 -2.14 -26.18 18.57
C ARG A 73 -0.99 -26.77 19.37
N ALA A 74 0.25 -26.44 18.99
CA ALA A 74 1.45 -26.87 19.68
C ALA A 74 1.81 -26.00 20.90
N ASN A 75 1.04 -24.96 21.20
CA ASN A 75 1.36 -23.93 22.23
C ASN A 75 2.75 -23.28 22.05
N GLN A 76 3.22 -23.15 20.79
CA GLN A 76 4.52 -22.57 20.43
C GLN A 76 4.33 -21.14 19.92
N LEU A 77 4.01 -20.21 20.80
CA LEU A 77 3.72 -18.81 20.46
C LEU A 77 4.79 -17.85 21.01
N ASP A 78 6.00 -18.34 21.24
CA ASP A 78 7.12 -17.49 21.59
C ASP A 78 7.53 -16.58 20.42
N GLU A 79 8.29 -15.52 20.74
CA GLU A 79 8.67 -14.51 19.75
C GLU A 79 9.51 -15.11 18.60
N ALA A 80 10.35 -16.10 18.85
CA ALA A 80 11.20 -16.72 17.84
C ALA A 80 10.37 -17.50 16.82
N LYS A 81 9.39 -18.30 17.28
CA LYS A 81 8.47 -19.04 16.44
C LYS A 81 7.60 -18.12 15.59
N LEU A 82 7.01 -17.08 16.21
CA LEU A 82 6.19 -16.12 15.49
C LEU A 82 7.00 -15.30 14.46
N LYS A 83 8.25 -14.93 14.80
CA LYS A 83 9.18 -14.32 13.83
C LYS A 83 9.50 -15.23 12.66
N ALA A 84 9.72 -16.52 12.91
CA ALA A 84 9.97 -17.49 11.83
C ALA A 84 8.79 -17.60 10.87
N ILE A 85 7.55 -17.63 11.39
CA ILE A 85 6.32 -17.67 10.59
C ILE A 85 6.18 -16.40 9.73
N THR A 86 6.45 -15.23 10.28
CA THR A 86 6.20 -13.95 9.63
C THR A 86 7.37 -13.44 8.77
N LYS A 87 8.57 -13.97 8.92
CA LYS A 87 9.81 -13.46 8.31
C LYS A 87 9.69 -13.22 6.81
N GLN A 88 9.30 -14.26 6.08
CA GLN A 88 9.24 -14.20 4.62
C GLN A 88 8.11 -13.28 4.13
N PRO A 89 6.83 -13.44 4.55
CA PRO A 89 5.74 -12.60 4.08
C PRO A 89 5.88 -11.13 4.52
N TRP A 90 6.38 -10.85 5.75
CA TRP A 90 6.59 -9.47 6.20
C TRP A 90 7.72 -8.77 5.45
N ASN A 91 8.81 -9.47 5.14
CA ASN A 91 9.89 -8.90 4.32
C ASN A 91 9.43 -8.61 2.90
N ALA A 92 8.64 -9.49 2.29
CA ALA A 92 8.06 -9.27 0.97
C ALA A 92 7.13 -8.05 0.96
N MET A 93 6.24 -7.95 1.96
CA MET A 93 5.33 -6.82 2.13
C MET A 93 6.09 -5.50 2.32
N LYS A 94 7.09 -5.49 3.20
CA LYS A 94 7.90 -4.29 3.44
C LYS A 94 8.58 -3.81 2.16
N LYS A 95 9.18 -4.72 1.40
CA LYS A 95 9.84 -4.40 0.13
C LYS A 95 8.86 -3.82 -0.89
N GLU A 96 7.65 -4.37 -0.98
CA GLU A 96 6.60 -3.84 -1.85
C GLU A 96 6.14 -2.45 -1.42
N GLN A 97 5.92 -2.23 -0.12
CA GLN A 97 5.56 -0.91 0.41
C GLN A 97 6.66 0.14 0.16
N ASP A 98 7.93 -0.21 0.35
CA ASP A 98 9.04 0.72 0.14
C ASP A 98 9.14 1.13 -1.34
N ARG A 99 8.95 0.18 -2.27
CA ARG A 99 8.87 0.44 -3.72
C ARG A 99 7.67 1.31 -4.10
N ALA A 100 6.48 0.95 -3.60
CA ALA A 100 5.26 1.71 -3.86
C ALA A 100 5.36 3.15 -3.32
N ARG A 101 5.97 3.34 -2.15
CA ARG A 101 6.23 4.66 -1.58
C ARG A 101 7.20 5.47 -2.43
N THR A 102 8.27 4.85 -2.91
CA THR A 102 9.24 5.50 -3.81
C THR A 102 8.57 5.99 -5.07
N LEU A 103 7.74 5.17 -5.71
CA LEU A 103 6.97 5.56 -6.89
C LEU A 103 5.97 6.69 -6.59
N ARG A 104 5.21 6.58 -5.51
CA ARG A 104 4.28 7.64 -5.09
C ARG A 104 5.00 8.97 -4.88
N ASN A 105 6.13 8.96 -4.18
CA ASN A 105 6.86 10.18 -3.90
C ASN A 105 7.40 10.83 -5.19
N LEU A 106 7.93 10.03 -6.11
CA LEU A 106 8.42 10.52 -7.40
C LEU A 106 7.31 11.10 -8.29
N LEU A 107 6.13 10.48 -8.28
CA LEU A 107 5.03 10.84 -9.19
C LEU A 107 4.09 11.89 -8.59
N VAL A 108 4.04 12.00 -7.26
CA VAL A 108 3.04 12.84 -6.57
C VAL A 108 3.66 13.65 -5.43
N SER A 109 4.14 13.02 -4.36
CA SER A 109 4.38 13.70 -3.08
C SER A 109 5.57 14.66 -3.09
N ASP A 110 6.60 14.38 -3.89
CA ASP A 110 7.80 15.23 -4.02
C ASP A 110 7.65 16.26 -5.16
N CYS A 111 6.44 16.45 -5.70
CA CYS A 111 6.15 17.31 -6.84
C CYS A 111 5.53 18.65 -6.40
N SER A 112 5.87 19.75 -7.09
CA SER A 112 5.10 21.00 -7.01
C SER A 112 3.79 20.86 -7.81
N ASP A 113 2.81 21.72 -7.55
CA ASP A 113 1.52 21.74 -8.25
C ASP A 113 1.71 21.81 -9.78
N ALA A 114 2.60 22.66 -10.27
CA ALA A 114 2.91 22.77 -11.69
C ALA A 114 3.48 21.47 -12.31
N VAL A 115 4.18 20.65 -11.53
CA VAL A 115 4.66 19.33 -11.95
C VAL A 115 3.53 18.31 -11.90
N LEU A 116 2.68 18.37 -10.88
CA LEU A 116 1.49 17.52 -10.77
C LEU A 116 0.54 17.74 -11.95
N ASP A 117 0.26 19.00 -12.33
CA ASP A 117 -0.58 19.31 -13.49
C ASP A 117 -0.03 18.65 -14.76
N LYS A 118 1.28 18.74 -14.99
CA LYS A 118 1.92 18.03 -16.11
C LYS A 118 1.78 16.51 -16.02
N HIS A 119 1.90 15.94 -14.83
CA HIS A 119 1.69 14.50 -14.63
C HIS A 119 0.24 14.13 -14.93
N PHE A 120 -0.76 14.90 -14.50
CA PHE A 120 -2.16 14.63 -14.79
C PHE A 120 -2.45 14.68 -16.30
N VAL A 121 -1.91 15.67 -17.02
CA VAL A 121 -2.01 15.71 -18.49
C VAL A 121 -1.39 14.44 -19.12
N ASN A 122 -0.22 14.03 -18.65
CA ASN A 122 0.43 12.81 -19.14
C ASN A 122 -0.35 11.53 -18.80
N PHE A 123 -0.98 11.47 -17.61
CA PHE A 123 -1.86 10.35 -17.23
C PHE A 123 -3.13 10.30 -18.09
N ALA A 124 -3.67 11.45 -18.48
CA ALA A 124 -4.85 11.56 -19.34
C ALA A 124 -4.57 11.27 -20.83
N HIS A 125 -3.30 11.13 -21.23
CA HIS A 125 -2.96 10.81 -22.63
C HIS A 125 -3.50 9.43 -23.02
N PRO A 126 -4.10 9.26 -24.25
CA PRO A 126 -4.72 8.00 -24.66
C PRO A 126 -3.82 6.77 -24.51
N ASP A 127 -2.55 6.86 -24.90
CA ASP A 127 -1.59 5.74 -24.77
C ASP A 127 -1.34 5.36 -23.32
N THR A 128 -1.27 6.37 -22.43
CA THR A 128 -1.11 6.13 -21.00
C THR A 128 -2.36 5.48 -20.41
N LEU A 129 -3.54 5.95 -20.77
CA LEU A 129 -4.80 5.35 -20.33
C LEU A 129 -4.95 3.90 -20.84
N THR A 130 -4.56 3.64 -22.07
CA THR A 130 -4.53 2.27 -22.63
C THR A 130 -3.64 1.35 -21.79
N LEU A 131 -2.44 1.82 -21.43
CA LEU A 131 -1.53 1.06 -20.56
C LEU A 131 -2.12 0.84 -19.15
N ILE A 132 -2.69 1.89 -18.56
CA ILE A 132 -3.33 1.81 -17.24
C ILE A 132 -4.47 0.78 -17.27
N ASN A 133 -5.33 0.83 -18.29
CA ASN A 133 -6.46 -0.10 -18.42
C ASN A 133 -6.02 -1.55 -18.68
N ALA A 134 -4.88 -1.74 -19.35
CA ALA A 134 -4.37 -3.06 -19.68
C ALA A 134 -3.72 -3.78 -18.48
N ILE A 135 -2.96 -3.06 -17.64
CA ILE A 135 -2.15 -3.67 -16.58
C ILE A 135 -2.35 -3.03 -15.20
N GLY A 136 -3.23 -2.03 -15.08
CA GLY A 136 -3.51 -1.36 -13.81
C GLY A 136 -4.17 -2.30 -12.83
N ASP A 137 -3.52 -2.50 -11.68
CA ASP A 137 -4.04 -3.26 -10.55
C ASP A 137 -3.89 -2.41 -9.28
N ILE A 138 -5.01 -2.06 -8.67
CA ILE A 138 -5.03 -1.26 -7.44
C ILE A 138 -4.37 -1.98 -6.26
N GLU A 139 -4.35 -3.32 -6.29
CA GLU A 139 -3.69 -4.13 -5.28
C GLU A 139 -2.18 -4.23 -5.51
N LYS A 140 -1.73 -4.09 -6.77
CA LYS A 140 -0.31 -4.23 -7.17
C LYS A 140 0.16 -3.01 -7.99
N PRO A 141 0.30 -1.83 -7.38
CA PRO A 141 0.62 -0.60 -8.12
C PRO A 141 2.04 -0.56 -8.70
N VAL A 142 2.97 -1.34 -8.16
CA VAL A 142 4.39 -1.30 -8.58
C VAL A 142 4.60 -1.71 -10.05
N PRO A 143 4.00 -2.80 -10.58
CA PRO A 143 4.12 -3.14 -11.98
C PRO A 143 3.66 -2.03 -12.92
N LEU A 144 2.52 -1.41 -12.65
CA LEU A 144 2.03 -0.26 -13.44
C LEU A 144 3.01 0.91 -13.36
N GLY A 145 3.46 1.30 -12.17
CA GLY A 145 4.41 2.39 -11.99
C GLY A 145 5.71 2.17 -12.77
N MET A 146 6.24 0.96 -12.75
CA MET A 146 7.43 0.58 -13.51
C MET A 146 7.19 0.61 -15.04
N ALA A 147 6.01 0.19 -15.49
CA ALA A 147 5.63 0.24 -16.90
C ALA A 147 5.49 1.69 -17.38
N LEU A 148 4.87 2.57 -16.61
CA LEU A 148 4.77 4.00 -16.90
C LEU A 148 6.16 4.63 -17.07
N LEU A 149 7.09 4.36 -16.16
CA LEU A 149 8.46 4.88 -16.25
C LEU A 149 9.22 4.38 -17.49
N LYS A 150 8.96 3.16 -17.94
CA LYS A 150 9.66 2.55 -19.10
C LYS A 150 9.03 2.93 -20.43
N GLN A 151 7.70 2.89 -20.53
CA GLN A 151 6.97 2.90 -21.79
C GLN A 151 6.43 4.28 -22.16
N VAL A 152 6.11 5.12 -21.17
CA VAL A 152 5.58 6.46 -21.43
C VAL A 152 6.72 7.48 -21.50
N PRO A 153 7.00 8.09 -22.68
CA PRO A 153 8.13 9.00 -22.86
C PRO A 153 8.17 10.15 -21.87
N ALA A 154 7.00 10.70 -21.53
CA ALA A 154 6.85 11.80 -20.59
C ALA A 154 7.34 11.47 -19.15
N PHE A 155 7.34 10.20 -18.74
CA PHE A 155 7.85 9.76 -17.44
C PHE A 155 9.29 9.25 -17.45
N ARG A 156 9.94 9.14 -18.61
CA ARG A 156 11.34 8.68 -18.74
C ARG A 156 12.34 9.48 -17.91
N PRO A 157 12.25 10.82 -17.78
CA PRO A 157 13.16 11.57 -16.93
C PRO A 157 13.09 11.16 -15.44
N LEU A 158 11.94 10.63 -15.01
CA LEU A 158 11.77 10.11 -13.65
C LEU A 158 12.38 8.72 -13.47
N ALA A 159 12.56 7.95 -14.55
CA ALA A 159 13.13 6.61 -14.49
C ALA A 159 14.55 6.59 -13.93
N LEU A 160 15.38 7.58 -14.27
CA LEU A 160 16.72 7.75 -13.72
C LEU A 160 16.68 8.01 -12.21
N LYS A 161 15.80 8.92 -11.77
CA LYS A 161 15.60 9.20 -10.34
C LYS A 161 15.05 7.98 -9.59
N ALA A 162 14.12 7.25 -10.22
CA ALA A 162 13.57 6.02 -9.67
C ALA A 162 14.63 4.92 -9.54
N GLY A 163 15.45 4.72 -10.57
CA GLY A 163 16.53 3.73 -10.56
C GLY A 163 17.50 3.93 -9.40
N VAL A 164 17.97 5.14 -9.19
CA VAL A 164 18.86 5.46 -8.06
C VAL A 164 18.18 5.20 -6.72
N ARG A 165 16.95 5.67 -6.53
CA ARG A 165 16.22 5.50 -5.26
C ARG A 165 15.84 4.05 -4.96
N LEU A 166 15.47 3.25 -6.01
CA LEU A 166 15.11 1.85 -5.86
C LEU A 166 16.32 0.92 -5.65
N LEU A 167 17.52 1.35 -6.07
CA LEU A 167 18.77 0.62 -5.80
C LEU A 167 19.29 0.87 -4.38
N LEU A 168 18.91 2.01 -3.76
CA LEU A 168 19.33 2.39 -2.42
C LEU A 168 18.33 1.97 -1.32
N SER A 169 17.15 1.43 -1.67
CA SER A 169 16.10 0.94 -0.76
C SER A 169 16.10 -0.61 -0.67
#